data_166a1f8f46f185dd39f5fd303447f4fc
#
_entry.id   166a1f8f46f185dd39f5fd303447f4fc
#
_cell.length_a   1.000
_cell.length_b   1.000
_cell.length_c   1.000
_cell.angle_alpha   90.00
_cell.angle_beta   90.00
_cell.angle_gamma   90.00
#
_symmetry.space_group_name_H-M   'P 1'
#
loop_
_entity.id
_entity.type
_entity.pdbx_description
1 polymer ?
#
loop_
_entity_poly.entity_id
_entity_poly.type
_entity_poly.pdbx_seq_one_letter_code
_entity_poly.pdbx_strand_id
1 'polypeptide(L)'
;MTLATIPGAMRPVAGAAGEFPHVLDGVALGGAAARLAGMLDRALLEEAGWDPTTRILFPPAQHRLLGRQVCRAEGCAGTVHNDCPGVCYRCFTRLKRLGMSPAGIAAARQLPAAPLPAEDCAVPGCQCKPAVRRAVMCEPHAQQFRGRRRPIPLEQFLTDRRVRPLPPLPACLVLACTRAADGAVGYCNTHYQRWRVVQQGGPGVDEQRWQATEPGVAEPGQVNLRALPVLVVVEILVGLQTRLQSGLRLTDVVLRAVGDTVRRQRAVSISECDPGLAPGKRARSVRRAFTCDVRRALADPGSEQSKDTWDLAIFGHPGALSFTKITQPWLADAAKRWAAGQLPRHRGSGASRVQERSTAWECCRSICMTGQITDPTRPR
;
A
#
# COMPACT_ATOMS: atom_id res chain seq x y z
N MET A 1 33.24 5.03 -26.66
CA MET A 1 32.58 5.78 -25.60
C MET A 1 31.67 4.83 -24.85
N THR A 2 32.09 4.45 -23.66
CA THR A 2 31.40 3.50 -22.79
C THR A 2 30.09 4.14 -22.27
N LEU A 3 28.97 3.52 -22.57
CA LEU A 3 27.65 3.95 -22.07
C LEU A 3 27.68 3.90 -20.53
N ALA A 4 27.48 5.05 -19.90
CA ALA A 4 27.35 5.14 -18.45
C ALA A 4 26.14 4.31 -18.02
N THR A 5 26.41 3.26 -17.25
CA THR A 5 25.38 2.41 -16.65
C THR A 5 24.56 3.25 -15.70
N ILE A 6 23.24 3.35 -15.93
CA ILE A 6 22.31 4.04 -15.04
C ILE A 6 22.31 3.30 -13.70
N PRO A 7 22.74 3.92 -12.59
CA PRO A 7 22.68 3.28 -11.28
C PRO A 7 21.21 3.03 -10.91
N GLY A 8 20.83 1.76 -10.77
CA GLY A 8 19.48 1.35 -10.36
C GLY A 8 18.61 0.74 -11.45
N ALA A 9 19.10 0.51 -12.67
CA ALA A 9 18.38 -0.30 -13.63
C ALA A 9 18.46 -1.78 -13.23
N MET A 10 17.38 -2.30 -12.67
CA MET A 10 17.21 -3.72 -12.41
C MET A 10 17.17 -4.44 -13.77
N ARG A 11 18.14 -5.35 -14.02
CA ARG A 11 18.16 -6.18 -15.25
C ARG A 11 17.01 -7.20 -15.17
N PRO A 12 16.14 -7.27 -16.19
CA PRO A 12 15.12 -8.31 -16.23
C PRO A 12 15.78 -9.67 -16.48
N VAL A 13 15.54 -10.61 -15.58
CA VAL A 13 15.78 -12.03 -15.85
C VAL A 13 14.65 -12.49 -16.76
N ALA A 14 14.97 -13.07 -17.93
CA ALA A 14 14.00 -13.61 -18.86
C ALA A 14 13.12 -14.65 -18.15
N GLY A 15 11.83 -14.31 -17.92
CA GLY A 15 10.99 -15.05 -17.00
C GLY A 15 10.19 -16.14 -17.68
N ALA A 16 10.61 -17.39 -17.47
CA ALA A 16 9.66 -18.50 -17.44
C ALA A 16 8.71 -18.34 -16.25
N ALA A 17 7.51 -18.92 -16.32
CA ALA A 17 6.63 -19.00 -15.16
C ALA A 17 7.41 -19.64 -14.01
N GLY A 18 7.41 -19.01 -12.82
CA GLY A 18 8.20 -19.44 -11.69
C GLY A 18 7.50 -19.23 -10.35
N GLU A 19 7.98 -19.92 -9.35
CA GLU A 19 7.55 -19.72 -7.97
C GLU A 19 8.45 -18.69 -7.30
N PHE A 20 7.84 -17.72 -6.65
CA PHE A 20 8.50 -16.68 -5.87
C PHE A 20 7.93 -16.67 -4.46
N PRO A 21 8.27 -17.68 -3.61
CA PRO A 21 7.64 -17.86 -2.30
C PRO A 21 7.87 -16.67 -1.35
N HIS A 22 8.93 -15.87 -1.55
CA HIS A 22 9.16 -14.64 -0.79
C HIS A 22 8.24 -13.49 -1.22
N VAL A 23 7.57 -13.61 -2.37
CA VAL A 23 6.62 -12.61 -2.88
C VAL A 23 5.19 -13.05 -2.64
N LEU A 24 4.84 -14.27 -3.07
CA LEU A 24 3.53 -14.90 -2.88
C LEU A 24 3.72 -16.41 -2.72
N ASP A 25 3.45 -16.88 -1.52
CA ASP A 25 3.57 -18.30 -1.18
C ASP A 25 2.45 -19.12 -1.83
N GLY A 26 2.80 -20.29 -2.36
CA GLY A 26 1.87 -21.23 -2.99
C GLY A 26 1.21 -20.74 -4.30
N VAL A 27 1.76 -19.71 -4.95
CA VAL A 27 1.21 -19.15 -6.19
C VAL A 27 2.26 -19.12 -7.29
N ALA A 28 2.01 -19.87 -8.37
CA ALA A 28 2.82 -19.76 -9.59
C ALA A 28 2.51 -18.44 -10.32
N LEU A 29 3.55 -17.68 -10.63
CA LEU A 29 3.45 -16.40 -11.31
C LEU A 29 3.84 -16.55 -12.79
N GLY A 30 3.11 -15.88 -13.66
CA GLY A 30 3.39 -15.85 -15.11
C GLY A 30 3.42 -14.43 -15.67
N GLY A 31 3.91 -14.27 -16.89
CA GLY A 31 3.89 -13.01 -17.64
C GLY A 31 4.54 -11.84 -16.90
N ALA A 32 3.83 -10.70 -16.84
CA ALA A 32 4.30 -9.48 -16.20
C ALA A 32 4.53 -9.66 -14.68
N ALA A 33 3.66 -10.45 -14.02
CA ALA A 33 3.80 -10.69 -12.58
C ALA A 33 5.10 -11.44 -12.24
N ALA A 34 5.46 -12.47 -13.02
CA ALA A 34 6.72 -13.20 -12.82
C ALA A 34 7.95 -12.31 -13.05
N ARG A 35 7.94 -11.48 -14.11
CA ARG A 35 9.03 -10.54 -14.38
C ARG A 35 9.22 -9.55 -13.24
N LEU A 36 8.14 -8.96 -12.74
CA LEU A 36 8.19 -8.03 -11.63
C LEU A 36 8.62 -8.71 -10.32
N ALA A 37 8.11 -9.91 -10.05
CA ALA A 37 8.47 -10.69 -8.86
C ALA A 37 9.97 -11.05 -8.83
N GLY A 38 10.56 -11.40 -9.98
CA GLY A 38 11.98 -11.66 -10.11
C GLY A 38 12.90 -10.46 -9.85
N MET A 39 12.34 -9.23 -9.77
CA MET A 39 13.07 -8.01 -9.44
C MET A 39 12.98 -7.64 -7.95
N LEU A 40 12.15 -8.35 -7.19
CA LEU A 40 11.93 -8.04 -5.78
C LEU A 40 13.04 -8.60 -4.91
N ASP A 41 13.59 -7.76 -4.06
CA ASP A 41 14.61 -8.12 -3.09
C ASP A 41 13.96 -8.74 -1.86
N ARG A 42 14.29 -10.02 -1.61
CA ARG A 42 13.76 -10.77 -0.48
C ARG A 42 14.09 -10.11 0.87
N ALA A 43 15.35 -9.69 1.06
CA ALA A 43 15.79 -9.09 2.32
C ALA A 43 15.05 -7.79 2.62
N LEU A 44 14.83 -6.97 1.58
CA LEU A 44 14.08 -5.72 1.71
C LEU A 44 12.60 -5.97 2.05
N LEU A 45 11.98 -6.99 1.47
CA LEU A 45 10.59 -7.37 1.80
C LEU A 45 10.47 -7.89 3.23
N GLU A 46 11.42 -8.70 3.68
CA GLU A 46 11.51 -9.20 5.06
C GLU A 46 11.72 -8.05 6.05
N GLU A 47 12.64 -7.11 5.77
CA GLU A 47 12.84 -5.89 6.58
C GLU A 47 11.56 -5.03 6.64
N ALA A 48 10.85 -4.91 5.53
CA ALA A 48 9.58 -4.20 5.45
C ALA A 48 8.44 -4.92 6.19
N GLY A 49 8.63 -6.16 6.64
CA GLY A 49 7.63 -6.96 7.34
C GLY A 49 6.54 -7.50 6.39
N TRP A 50 6.92 -7.87 5.16
CA TRP A 50 6.02 -8.55 4.24
C TRP A 50 5.87 -10.03 4.59
N ASP A 51 4.63 -10.48 4.71
CA ASP A 51 4.29 -11.90 4.86
C ASP A 51 3.59 -12.40 3.57
N PRO A 52 4.28 -13.22 2.76
CA PRO A 52 3.76 -13.71 1.49
C PRO A 52 2.57 -14.69 1.64
N THR A 53 2.49 -15.40 2.76
CA THR A 53 1.41 -16.37 3.04
C THR A 53 0.11 -15.65 3.39
N THR A 54 0.16 -14.69 4.29
CA THR A 54 -1.03 -13.91 4.70
C THR A 54 -1.31 -12.73 3.79
N ARG A 55 -0.37 -12.31 2.94
CA ARG A 55 -0.42 -11.12 2.09
C ARG A 55 -0.65 -9.84 2.90
N ILE A 56 0.01 -9.76 4.04
CA ILE A 56 -0.05 -8.62 4.93
C ILE A 56 1.34 -8.01 5.06
N LEU A 57 1.45 -6.71 4.86
CA LEU A 57 2.65 -5.95 5.17
C LEU A 57 2.49 -5.34 6.57
N PHE A 58 3.37 -5.71 7.49
CA PHE A 58 3.37 -5.22 8.87
C PHE A 58 4.75 -4.73 9.29
N PRO A 59 5.16 -3.53 8.85
CA PRO A 59 6.47 -3.00 9.15
C PRO A 59 6.73 -2.89 10.65
N PRO A 60 7.96 -3.22 11.10
CA PRO A 60 8.40 -2.92 12.45
C PRO A 60 8.15 -1.45 12.78
N ALA A 61 7.74 -1.16 14.03
CA ALA A 61 7.40 0.20 14.42
C ALA A 61 8.57 1.20 14.24
N GLN A 62 9.80 0.72 14.44
CA GLN A 62 11.05 1.47 14.30
C GLN A 62 11.59 1.52 12.86
N HIS A 63 10.94 0.90 11.87
CA HIS A 63 11.41 0.92 10.50
C HIS A 63 11.56 2.36 10.01
N ARG A 64 12.74 2.72 9.49
CA ARG A 64 13.12 4.11 9.17
C ARG A 64 12.13 4.83 8.25
N LEU A 65 11.62 4.15 7.24
CA LEU A 65 10.77 4.73 6.18
C LEU A 65 9.30 4.34 6.28
N LEU A 66 8.99 3.19 6.85
CA LEU A 66 7.64 2.65 7.02
C LEU A 66 7.16 2.69 8.47
N GLY A 67 8.07 2.98 9.41
CA GLY A 67 7.78 2.97 10.82
C GLY A 67 6.70 3.96 11.25
N ARG A 68 6.12 3.70 12.39
CA ARG A 68 5.09 4.54 13.00
C ARG A 68 5.49 4.94 14.40
N GLN A 69 5.03 6.09 14.83
CA GLN A 69 5.17 6.47 16.23
C GLN A 69 4.27 5.58 17.09
N VAL A 70 4.88 4.79 17.97
CA VAL A 70 4.16 3.92 18.90
C VAL A 70 3.77 4.71 20.13
N CYS A 71 2.61 4.41 20.69
CA CYS A 71 2.12 4.97 21.93
C CYS A 71 3.14 4.78 23.07
N ARG A 72 3.44 5.87 23.81
CA ARG A 72 4.39 5.83 24.93
C ARG A 72 3.86 5.10 26.18
N ALA A 73 2.55 4.82 26.25
CA ALA A 73 2.01 4.02 27.36
C ALA A 73 2.56 2.60 27.27
N GLU A 74 3.17 2.14 28.34
CA GLU A 74 3.75 0.81 28.44
C GLU A 74 2.73 -0.28 28.05
N GLY A 75 3.17 -1.31 27.32
CA GLY A 75 2.31 -2.39 26.83
C GLY A 75 1.33 -1.99 25.70
N CYS A 76 1.38 -0.74 25.18
CA CYS A 76 0.50 -0.30 24.14
C CYS A 76 1.16 -0.33 22.75
N ALA A 77 0.70 -1.21 21.86
CA ALA A 77 1.12 -1.25 20.46
C ALA A 77 0.37 -0.26 19.54
N GLY A 78 -0.47 0.62 20.09
CA GLY A 78 -1.25 1.59 19.32
C GLY A 78 -0.38 2.67 18.68
N THR A 79 -0.80 3.20 17.54
CA THR A 79 -0.12 4.33 16.87
C THR A 79 -0.50 5.65 17.55
N VAL A 80 0.48 6.54 17.72
CA VAL A 80 0.25 7.90 18.22
C VAL A 80 -0.74 8.62 17.29
N HIS A 81 -1.71 9.30 17.90
CA HIS A 81 -2.65 10.16 17.20
C HIS A 81 -2.14 11.61 17.20
N ASN A 82 -2.33 12.33 16.10
CA ASN A 82 -1.81 13.70 15.94
C ASN A 82 -2.24 14.66 17.05
N ASP A 83 -3.48 14.51 17.52
CA ASP A 83 -4.06 15.38 18.56
C ASP A 83 -3.78 14.88 20.00
N CYS A 84 -2.96 13.84 20.14
CA CYS A 84 -2.69 13.19 21.43
C CYS A 84 -1.17 13.20 21.69
N PRO A 85 -0.69 13.86 22.76
CA PRO A 85 0.73 14.08 23.00
C PRO A 85 1.48 12.76 23.26
N GLY A 86 2.05 12.18 22.21
CA GLY A 86 2.89 10.99 22.27
C GLY A 86 2.14 9.68 22.62
N VAL A 87 0.81 9.68 22.59
CA VAL A 87 -0.02 8.50 22.89
C VAL A 87 -1.08 8.26 21.82
N CYS A 88 -1.59 7.04 21.73
CA CYS A 88 -2.74 6.74 20.89
C CYS A 88 -4.02 7.32 21.50
N TYR A 89 -5.05 7.55 20.70
CA TYR A 89 -6.33 8.11 21.13
C TYR A 89 -6.97 7.33 22.31
N ARG A 90 -6.85 6.00 22.31
CA ARG A 90 -7.36 5.15 23.41
C ARG A 90 -6.65 5.42 24.74
N CYS A 91 -5.32 5.47 24.72
CA CYS A 91 -4.55 5.78 25.92
C CYS A 91 -4.81 7.21 26.38
N PHE A 92 -4.89 8.16 25.46
CA PHE A 92 -5.25 9.53 25.78
C PHE A 92 -6.58 9.64 26.51
N THR A 93 -7.65 9.02 25.97
CA THR A 93 -8.97 9.02 26.63
C THR A 93 -8.94 8.33 28.00
N ARG A 94 -8.18 7.23 28.13
CA ARG A 94 -8.01 6.55 29.41
C ARG A 94 -7.30 7.42 30.45
N LEU A 95 -6.17 8.03 30.04
CA LEU A 95 -5.37 8.89 30.94
C LEU A 95 -6.16 10.11 31.39
N LYS A 96 -6.98 10.69 30.50
CA LYS A 96 -7.92 11.75 30.88
C LYS A 96 -8.95 11.29 31.93
N ARG A 97 -9.49 10.08 31.81
CA ARG A 97 -10.42 9.52 32.82
C ARG A 97 -9.72 9.27 34.16
N LEU A 98 -8.41 9.07 34.15
CA LEU A 98 -7.58 8.99 35.38
C LEU A 98 -7.16 10.37 35.92
N GLY A 99 -7.74 11.46 35.40
CA GLY A 99 -7.49 12.82 35.88
C GLY A 99 -6.26 13.51 35.26
N MET A 100 -5.56 12.87 34.31
CA MET A 100 -4.37 13.50 33.71
C MET A 100 -4.78 14.55 32.67
N SER A 101 -4.22 15.76 32.78
CA SER A 101 -4.36 16.77 31.75
C SER A 101 -3.53 16.46 30.49
N PRO A 102 -3.87 17.02 29.30
CA PRO A 102 -3.04 16.86 28.10
C PRO A 102 -1.59 17.27 28.30
N ALA A 103 -1.34 18.39 29.01
CA ALA A 103 0.00 18.85 29.35
C ALA A 103 0.73 17.87 30.28
N GLY A 104 0.03 17.32 31.27
CA GLY A 104 0.57 16.27 32.16
C GLY A 104 0.95 15.01 31.41
N ILE A 105 0.12 14.58 30.44
CA ILE A 105 0.44 13.43 29.57
C ILE A 105 1.68 13.72 28.69
N ALA A 106 1.80 14.94 28.16
CA ALA A 106 2.96 15.34 27.37
C ALA A 106 4.25 15.33 28.19
N ALA A 107 4.21 15.88 29.41
CA ALA A 107 5.37 16.06 30.30
C ALA A 107 5.78 14.77 31.04
N ALA A 108 4.86 13.80 31.21
CA ALA A 108 5.16 12.59 31.97
C ALA A 108 6.27 11.77 31.28
N ARG A 109 7.32 11.45 32.05
CA ARG A 109 8.39 10.54 31.57
C ARG A 109 7.87 9.10 31.45
N GLN A 110 7.06 8.66 32.39
CA GLN A 110 6.44 7.33 32.41
C GLN A 110 4.94 7.48 32.51
N LEU A 111 4.21 6.73 31.70
CA LEU A 111 2.76 6.70 31.67
C LEU A 111 2.25 5.38 32.23
N PRO A 112 1.10 5.38 32.92
CA PRO A 112 0.48 4.14 33.41
C PRO A 112 0.36 3.11 32.29
N ALA A 113 0.75 1.86 32.58
CA ALA A 113 0.71 0.75 31.63
C ALA A 113 -0.68 0.59 31.01
N ALA A 114 -0.72 0.36 29.71
CA ALA A 114 -1.96 -0.01 29.06
C ALA A 114 -2.32 -1.44 29.46
N PRO A 115 -3.61 -1.75 29.68
CA PRO A 115 -4.02 -3.13 29.86
C PRO A 115 -3.56 -3.94 28.64
N LEU A 116 -2.80 -5.01 28.89
CA LEU A 116 -2.42 -5.95 27.84
C LEU A 116 -3.68 -6.53 27.18
N PRO A 117 -3.72 -6.65 25.87
CA PRO A 117 -4.79 -7.38 25.20
C PRO A 117 -4.72 -8.84 25.66
N ALA A 118 -5.85 -9.42 26.07
CA ALA A 118 -5.93 -10.86 26.24
C ALA A 118 -5.72 -11.52 24.86
N GLU A 119 -4.87 -12.53 24.80
CA GLU A 119 -4.63 -13.29 23.57
C GLU A 119 -5.77 -14.26 23.30
N ASP A 120 -6.33 -14.84 24.35
CA ASP A 120 -7.40 -15.83 24.31
C ASP A 120 -8.60 -15.39 25.16
N CYS A 121 -9.75 -15.98 24.88
CA CYS A 121 -10.95 -15.81 25.70
C CYS A 121 -10.71 -16.35 27.11
N ALA A 122 -11.07 -15.59 28.14
CA ALA A 122 -10.91 -16.00 29.54
C ALA A 122 -11.76 -17.20 29.92
N VAL A 123 -12.76 -17.59 29.13
CA VAL A 123 -13.55 -18.82 29.39
C VAL A 123 -12.67 -20.03 29.12
N PRO A 124 -12.44 -20.91 30.08
CA PRO A 124 -11.54 -22.07 29.94
C PRO A 124 -11.92 -22.95 28.72
N GLY A 125 -10.94 -23.30 27.90
CA GLY A 125 -11.15 -24.15 26.71
C GLY A 125 -11.82 -23.46 25.53
N CYS A 126 -12.15 -22.16 25.62
CA CYS A 126 -12.71 -21.41 24.50
C CYS A 126 -11.61 -21.05 23.48
N GLN A 127 -11.82 -21.42 22.21
CA GLN A 127 -10.87 -21.18 21.13
C GLN A 127 -11.12 -19.86 20.37
N CYS A 128 -12.11 -19.08 20.79
CA CYS A 128 -12.42 -17.79 20.21
C CYS A 128 -11.49 -16.71 20.76
N LYS A 129 -11.00 -15.83 19.90
CA LYS A 129 -10.23 -14.67 20.34
C LYS A 129 -11.14 -13.57 20.92
N PRO A 130 -10.64 -12.75 21.87
CA PRO A 130 -11.39 -11.61 22.37
C PRO A 130 -11.82 -10.67 21.26
N ALA A 131 -13.06 -10.18 21.31
CA ALA A 131 -13.67 -9.36 20.25
C ALA A 131 -12.96 -8.03 20.01
N VAL A 132 -12.36 -7.47 21.05
CA VAL A 132 -11.58 -6.24 21.03
C VAL A 132 -10.37 -6.39 21.94
N ARG A 133 -9.28 -5.67 21.62
CA ARG A 133 -8.00 -5.70 22.37
C ARG A 133 -8.09 -5.45 23.89
N ARG A 134 -9.28 -5.21 24.46
CA ARG A 134 -9.50 -5.00 25.89
C ARG A 134 -10.53 -5.95 26.48
N ALA A 135 -11.18 -6.72 25.64
CA ALA A 135 -12.10 -7.72 26.14
C ALA A 135 -11.28 -8.89 26.69
N VAL A 136 -11.61 -9.34 27.86
CA VAL A 136 -11.07 -10.58 28.40
C VAL A 136 -11.80 -11.81 27.84
N MET A 137 -12.89 -11.59 27.11
CA MET A 137 -13.74 -12.64 26.54
C MET A 137 -14.03 -12.37 25.04
N CYS A 138 -14.31 -13.41 24.30
CA CYS A 138 -14.87 -13.30 22.95
C CYS A 138 -16.27 -12.66 23.00
N GLU A 139 -16.74 -12.10 21.86
CA GLU A 139 -18.02 -11.38 21.85
C GLU A 139 -19.21 -12.23 22.29
N PRO A 140 -19.37 -13.50 21.87
CA PRO A 140 -20.46 -14.32 22.38
C PRO A 140 -20.47 -14.46 23.91
N HIS A 141 -19.31 -14.70 24.54
CA HIS A 141 -19.23 -14.78 25.99
C HIS A 141 -19.43 -13.43 26.68
N ALA A 142 -18.94 -12.35 26.08
CA ALA A 142 -19.19 -11.01 26.57
C ALA A 142 -20.68 -10.63 26.50
N GLN A 143 -21.40 -11.05 25.47
CA GLN A 143 -22.85 -10.89 25.36
C GLN A 143 -23.60 -11.73 26.40
N GLN A 144 -23.21 -13.01 26.59
CA GLN A 144 -23.79 -13.85 27.65
C GLN A 144 -23.59 -13.25 29.04
N PHE A 145 -22.40 -12.68 29.29
CA PHE A 145 -22.09 -12.02 30.55
C PHE A 145 -22.94 -10.77 30.78
N ARG A 146 -23.04 -9.90 29.77
CA ARG A 146 -23.83 -8.66 29.85
C ARG A 146 -25.34 -8.89 29.83
N GLY A 147 -25.79 -9.93 29.15
CA GLY A 147 -27.23 -10.27 29.04
C GLY A 147 -27.82 -10.97 30.30
N ARG A 148 -27.05 -11.21 31.33
CA ARG A 148 -27.56 -11.81 32.56
C ARG A 148 -28.51 -10.84 33.28
N ARG A 149 -29.69 -11.33 33.65
CA ARG A 149 -30.71 -10.53 34.38
C ARG A 149 -30.19 -9.96 35.68
N ARG A 150 -29.27 -10.65 36.34
CA ARG A 150 -28.59 -10.21 37.58
C ARG A 150 -27.10 -10.11 37.31
N PRO A 151 -26.46 -8.94 37.53
CA PRO A 151 -25.02 -8.78 37.45
C PRO A 151 -24.32 -9.77 38.37
N ILE A 152 -23.33 -10.49 37.87
CA ILE A 152 -22.47 -11.37 38.67
C ILE A 152 -21.02 -10.98 38.48
N PRO A 153 -20.11 -11.25 39.43
CA PRO A 153 -18.68 -11.07 39.23
C PRO A 153 -18.15 -11.89 38.04
N LEU A 154 -17.15 -11.37 37.35
CA LEU A 154 -16.52 -12.06 36.20
C LEU A 154 -16.05 -13.47 36.61
N GLU A 155 -15.39 -13.62 37.74
CA GLU A 155 -14.86 -14.87 38.24
C GLU A 155 -15.97 -15.94 38.39
N GLN A 156 -17.11 -15.53 38.93
CA GLN A 156 -18.28 -16.41 39.05
C GLN A 156 -18.83 -16.79 37.67
N PHE A 157 -18.78 -15.88 36.67
CA PHE A 157 -19.20 -16.20 35.32
C PHE A 157 -18.26 -17.22 34.67
N LEU A 158 -16.94 -17.05 34.83
CA LEU A 158 -15.94 -17.95 34.24
C LEU A 158 -15.97 -19.38 34.84
N THR A 159 -16.47 -19.55 36.05
CA THR A 159 -16.61 -20.85 36.72
C THR A 159 -18.01 -21.46 36.59
N ASP A 160 -18.97 -20.72 36.01
CA ASP A 160 -20.34 -21.23 35.80
C ASP A 160 -20.36 -22.35 34.76
N ARG A 161 -20.76 -23.56 35.15
CA ARG A 161 -20.86 -24.75 34.28
C ARG A 161 -21.80 -24.57 33.08
N ARG A 162 -22.64 -23.55 33.08
CA ARG A 162 -23.52 -23.20 31.94
C ARG A 162 -22.79 -22.43 30.85
N VAL A 163 -21.64 -21.85 31.16
CA VAL A 163 -20.78 -21.14 30.20
C VAL A 163 -19.90 -22.21 29.52
N ARG A 164 -20.24 -22.56 28.32
CA ARG A 164 -19.52 -23.59 27.56
C ARG A 164 -18.46 -22.97 26.68
N PRO A 165 -17.27 -23.59 26.55
CA PRO A 165 -16.27 -23.16 25.61
C PRO A 165 -16.82 -23.21 24.18
N LEU A 166 -16.40 -22.29 23.34
CA LEU A 166 -16.81 -22.23 21.94
C LEU A 166 -15.65 -22.66 21.03
N PRO A 167 -15.93 -23.37 19.94
CA PRO A 167 -14.96 -23.65 18.89
C PRO A 167 -14.52 -22.35 18.22
N PRO A 168 -13.43 -22.35 17.42
CA PRO A 168 -13.00 -21.17 16.70
C PRO A 168 -14.14 -20.67 15.79
N LEU A 169 -14.39 -19.37 15.80
CA LEU A 169 -15.37 -18.76 14.93
C LEU A 169 -14.88 -18.81 13.46
N PRO A 170 -15.77 -18.99 12.49
CA PRO A 170 -15.42 -18.96 11.09
C PRO A 170 -14.83 -17.59 10.70
N ALA A 171 -14.08 -17.55 9.62
CA ALA A 171 -13.57 -16.28 9.08
C ALA A 171 -14.72 -15.40 8.56
N CYS A 172 -14.55 -14.09 8.63
CA CYS A 172 -15.47 -13.14 8.02
C CYS A 172 -15.57 -13.37 6.50
N LEU A 173 -16.77 -13.32 5.95
CA LEU A 173 -17.02 -13.53 4.51
C LEU A 173 -16.39 -12.46 3.60
N VAL A 174 -16.06 -11.28 4.12
CA VAL A 174 -15.29 -10.29 3.35
C VAL A 174 -13.88 -10.83 3.10
N LEU A 175 -13.53 -11.07 1.84
CA LEU A 175 -12.29 -11.76 1.45
C LEU A 175 -11.00 -11.10 1.97
N ALA A 176 -11.02 -9.77 2.07
CA ALA A 176 -9.90 -9.01 2.61
C ALA A 176 -9.86 -8.99 4.15
N CYS A 177 -10.86 -9.52 4.85
CA CYS A 177 -10.94 -9.45 6.30
C CYS A 177 -10.13 -10.56 6.98
N THR A 178 -9.42 -10.20 8.07
CA THR A 178 -8.67 -11.15 8.90
C THR A 178 -9.39 -11.48 10.21
N ARG A 179 -10.55 -10.87 10.46
CA ARG A 179 -11.32 -11.08 11.68
C ARG A 179 -12.22 -12.28 11.57
N ALA A 180 -12.52 -12.88 12.70
CA ALA A 180 -13.56 -13.89 12.81
C ALA A 180 -14.95 -13.26 12.59
N ALA A 181 -15.89 -14.05 12.09
CA ALA A 181 -17.29 -13.67 12.01
C ALA A 181 -17.94 -13.66 13.40
N ASP A 182 -18.87 -12.74 13.60
CA ASP A 182 -19.68 -12.68 14.81
C ASP A 182 -21.03 -13.38 14.55
N GLY A 183 -21.15 -14.65 14.97
CA GLY A 183 -22.41 -15.39 14.92
C GLY A 183 -22.83 -15.86 13.52
N ALA A 184 -24.16 -16.09 13.34
CA ALA A 184 -24.76 -16.77 12.20
C ALA A 184 -24.71 -15.98 10.87
N VAL A 185 -24.36 -14.70 10.88
CA VAL A 185 -24.44 -13.82 9.71
C VAL A 185 -23.20 -13.91 8.81
N GLY A 186 -22.14 -14.59 9.25
CA GLY A 186 -20.92 -14.78 8.47
C GLY A 186 -20.00 -13.53 8.39
N TYR A 187 -20.34 -12.43 9.02
CA TYR A 187 -19.55 -11.20 9.04
C TYR A 187 -19.02 -10.89 10.44
N CYS A 188 -17.84 -10.27 10.53
CA CYS A 188 -17.43 -9.60 11.77
C CYS A 188 -18.33 -8.38 12.02
N ASN A 189 -18.45 -7.92 13.27
CA ASN A 189 -19.34 -6.82 13.62
C ASN A 189 -19.15 -5.57 12.75
N THR A 190 -17.91 -5.17 12.45
CA THR A 190 -17.64 -4.01 11.60
C THR A 190 -18.23 -4.19 10.19
N HIS A 191 -18.03 -5.37 9.56
CA HIS A 191 -18.55 -5.63 8.23
C HIS A 191 -20.06 -5.85 8.24
N TYR A 192 -20.61 -6.42 9.29
CA TYR A 192 -22.06 -6.52 9.46
C TYR A 192 -22.73 -5.14 9.48
N GLN A 193 -22.19 -4.19 10.25
CA GLN A 193 -22.72 -2.82 10.26
C GLN A 193 -22.59 -2.13 8.90
N ARG A 194 -21.46 -2.29 8.21
CA ARG A 194 -21.27 -1.75 6.85
C ARG A 194 -22.23 -2.37 5.86
N TRP A 195 -22.43 -3.67 5.92
CA TRP A 195 -23.37 -4.39 5.06
C TRP A 195 -24.80 -3.91 5.26
N ARG A 196 -25.22 -3.73 6.52
CA ARG A 196 -26.54 -3.15 6.82
C ARG A 196 -26.75 -1.77 6.17
N VAL A 197 -25.74 -0.90 6.24
CA VAL A 197 -25.82 0.42 5.59
C VAL A 197 -25.96 0.29 4.08
N VAL A 198 -25.23 -0.63 3.45
CA VAL A 198 -25.30 -0.89 2.02
C VAL A 198 -26.69 -1.40 1.63
N GLN A 199 -27.28 -2.32 2.40
CA GLN A 199 -28.64 -2.83 2.17
C GLN A 199 -29.71 -1.73 2.29
N GLN A 200 -29.53 -0.77 3.19
CA GLN A 200 -30.43 0.37 3.35
C GLN A 200 -30.39 1.36 2.16
N GLY A 201 -29.31 1.35 1.39
CA GLY A 201 -29.14 2.22 0.21
C GLY A 201 -29.93 1.79 -1.03
N GLY A 202 -30.66 0.69 -0.99
CA GLY A 202 -31.55 0.23 -2.05
C GLY A 202 -31.45 -1.29 -2.35
N PRO A 203 -32.46 -1.86 -3.01
CA PRO A 203 -32.46 -3.26 -3.43
C PRO A 203 -31.46 -3.48 -4.59
N GLY A 204 -30.85 -4.66 -4.63
CA GLY A 204 -30.04 -5.11 -5.77
C GLY A 204 -28.52 -5.01 -5.60
N VAL A 205 -28.02 -4.79 -4.39
CA VAL A 205 -26.58 -4.90 -4.15
C VAL A 205 -26.17 -6.36 -4.15
N ASP A 206 -25.29 -6.72 -5.08
CA ASP A 206 -24.68 -8.04 -5.16
C ASP A 206 -23.76 -8.27 -3.94
N GLU A 207 -24.20 -9.15 -3.05
CA GLU A 207 -23.48 -9.46 -1.81
C GLU A 207 -22.12 -10.10 -2.08
N GLN A 208 -21.99 -10.99 -3.05
CA GLN A 208 -20.72 -11.63 -3.39
C GLN A 208 -19.73 -10.60 -3.93
N ARG A 209 -20.22 -9.71 -4.78
CA ARG A 209 -19.42 -8.58 -5.27
C ARG A 209 -18.96 -7.69 -4.14
N TRP A 210 -19.83 -7.38 -3.19
CA TRP A 210 -19.48 -6.57 -2.02
C TRP A 210 -18.43 -7.27 -1.15
N GLN A 211 -18.60 -8.56 -0.85
CA GLN A 211 -17.62 -9.36 -0.11
C GLN A 211 -16.23 -9.34 -0.75
N ALA A 212 -16.16 -9.38 -2.07
CA ALA A 212 -14.91 -9.37 -2.82
C ALA A 212 -14.23 -7.99 -2.88
N THR A 213 -15.01 -6.91 -2.85
CA THR A 213 -14.52 -5.53 -3.05
C THR A 213 -14.43 -4.70 -1.78
N GLU A 214 -15.10 -5.12 -0.70
CA GLU A 214 -15.06 -4.40 0.57
C GLU A 214 -13.66 -4.47 1.19
N PRO A 215 -13.07 -3.34 1.58
CA PRO A 215 -11.80 -3.32 2.29
C PRO A 215 -11.87 -4.04 3.64
N GLY A 216 -10.84 -4.79 3.97
CA GLY A 216 -10.68 -5.38 5.31
C GLY A 216 -10.72 -4.33 6.42
N VAL A 217 -11.03 -4.74 7.63
CA VAL A 217 -10.96 -3.83 8.79
C VAL A 217 -9.51 -3.42 9.01
N ALA A 218 -9.26 -2.12 8.98
CA ALA A 218 -7.93 -1.57 9.15
C ALA A 218 -7.37 -1.88 10.56
N GLU A 219 -6.22 -2.52 10.59
CA GLU A 219 -5.43 -2.68 11.81
C GLU A 219 -4.25 -1.70 11.82
N PRO A 220 -3.93 -1.07 12.95
CA PRO A 220 -2.85 -0.09 13.03
C PRO A 220 -1.50 -0.68 12.58
N GLY A 221 -0.86 -0.01 11.64
CA GLY A 221 0.43 -0.41 11.09
C GLY A 221 0.38 -1.53 10.06
N GLN A 222 -0.75 -2.18 9.83
CA GLN A 222 -0.89 -3.21 8.82
C GLN A 222 -1.39 -2.66 7.50
N VAL A 223 -0.85 -3.17 6.40
CA VAL A 223 -1.37 -2.97 5.04
C VAL A 223 -1.80 -4.33 4.51
N ASN A 224 -3.09 -4.51 4.33
CA ASN A 224 -3.68 -5.76 3.92
C ASN A 224 -3.88 -5.79 2.40
N LEU A 225 -3.12 -6.66 1.72
CA LEU A 225 -3.19 -6.87 0.27
C LEU A 225 -3.96 -8.15 -0.12
N ARG A 226 -4.64 -8.79 0.82
CA ARG A 226 -5.51 -9.96 0.56
C ARG A 226 -6.62 -9.59 -0.41
N ALA A 227 -7.07 -10.57 -1.18
CA ALA A 227 -8.13 -10.41 -2.19
C ALA A 227 -7.83 -9.36 -3.29
N LEU A 228 -6.60 -8.89 -3.40
CA LEU A 228 -6.14 -8.16 -4.58
C LEU A 228 -5.67 -9.17 -5.64
N PRO A 229 -5.82 -8.83 -6.94
CA PRO A 229 -5.20 -9.61 -8.02
C PRO A 229 -3.70 -9.75 -7.79
N VAL A 230 -3.17 -10.90 -8.16
CA VAL A 230 -1.75 -11.24 -7.96
C VAL A 230 -0.83 -10.19 -8.57
N LEU A 231 -1.11 -9.74 -9.79
CA LEU A 231 -0.33 -8.70 -10.47
C LEU A 231 -0.30 -7.40 -9.63
N VAL A 232 -1.45 -6.98 -9.10
CA VAL A 232 -1.54 -5.76 -8.27
C VAL A 232 -0.69 -5.86 -7.00
N VAL A 233 -0.69 -7.03 -6.34
CA VAL A 233 0.16 -7.24 -5.17
C VAL A 233 1.62 -7.02 -5.52
N VAL A 234 2.08 -7.66 -6.60
CA VAL A 234 3.46 -7.54 -7.08
C VAL A 234 3.79 -6.10 -7.50
N GLU A 235 2.89 -5.42 -8.20
CA GLU A 235 3.04 -4.01 -8.58
C GLU A 235 3.19 -3.08 -7.36
N ILE A 236 2.40 -3.30 -6.30
CA ILE A 236 2.51 -2.56 -5.04
C ILE A 236 3.86 -2.81 -4.38
N LEU A 237 4.33 -4.06 -4.35
CA LEU A 237 5.62 -4.42 -3.75
C LEU A 237 6.80 -3.81 -4.53
N VAL A 238 6.75 -3.78 -5.87
CA VAL A 238 7.77 -3.10 -6.70
C VAL A 238 7.79 -1.60 -6.41
N GLY A 239 6.64 -0.94 -6.38
CA GLY A 239 6.57 0.47 -6.04
C GLY A 239 7.03 0.77 -4.61
N LEU A 240 6.71 -0.12 -3.65
CA LEU A 240 7.21 -0.06 -2.28
C LEU A 240 8.74 -0.15 -2.25
N GLN A 241 9.33 -1.17 -2.87
CA GLN A 241 10.77 -1.38 -2.95
C GLN A 241 11.48 -0.16 -3.54
N THR A 242 11.01 0.34 -4.69
CA THR A 242 11.61 1.51 -5.35
C THR A 242 11.62 2.75 -4.45
N ARG A 243 10.55 2.95 -3.69
CA ARG A 243 10.48 4.07 -2.73
C ARG A 243 11.42 3.89 -1.54
N LEU A 244 11.51 2.69 -1.00
CA LEU A 244 12.43 2.39 0.10
C LEU A 244 13.87 2.59 -0.31
N GLN A 245 14.26 2.10 -1.49
CA GLN A 245 15.58 2.30 -2.09
C GLN A 245 15.89 3.78 -2.34
N SER A 246 14.86 4.57 -2.68
CA SER A 246 14.99 6.02 -2.86
C SER A 246 14.97 6.81 -1.54
N GLY A 247 14.88 6.17 -0.39
CA GLY A 247 14.81 6.83 0.92
C GLY A 247 13.51 7.59 1.18
N LEU A 248 12.43 7.31 0.44
CA LEU A 248 11.17 8.04 0.53
C LEU A 248 10.22 7.41 1.55
N ARG A 249 9.86 8.21 2.55
CA ARG A 249 8.94 7.77 3.62
C ARG A 249 7.53 7.49 3.08
N LEU A 250 6.96 6.38 3.55
CA LEU A 250 5.62 5.95 3.21
C LEU A 250 4.87 5.49 4.47
N THR A 251 3.59 5.81 4.56
CA THR A 251 2.78 5.42 5.73
C THR A 251 1.81 4.31 5.36
N ASP A 252 1.49 3.47 6.34
CA ASP A 252 0.48 2.41 6.22
C ASP A 252 -0.88 2.94 5.73
N VAL A 253 -1.28 4.13 6.18
CA VAL A 253 -2.53 4.78 5.75
C VAL A 253 -2.56 5.03 4.24
N VAL A 254 -1.46 5.52 3.67
CA VAL A 254 -1.36 5.80 2.23
C VAL A 254 -1.34 4.51 1.42
N LEU A 255 -0.59 3.51 1.86
CA LEU A 255 -0.55 2.20 1.19
C LEU A 255 -1.91 1.51 1.22
N ARG A 256 -2.59 1.52 2.37
CA ARG A 256 -3.97 1.02 2.47
C ARG A 256 -4.90 1.74 1.50
N ALA A 257 -4.84 3.07 1.44
CA ALA A 257 -5.67 3.83 0.52
C ALA A 257 -5.44 3.46 -0.95
N VAL A 258 -4.20 3.16 -1.34
CA VAL A 258 -3.89 2.65 -2.70
C VAL A 258 -4.54 1.28 -2.90
N GLY A 259 -4.28 0.30 -2.02
CA GLY A 259 -4.85 -1.05 -2.14
C GLY A 259 -6.39 -1.07 -2.13
N ASP A 260 -7.01 -0.27 -1.25
CA ASP A 260 -8.47 -0.17 -1.17
C ASP A 260 -9.08 0.49 -2.40
N THR A 261 -8.38 1.42 -3.05
CA THR A 261 -8.82 2.01 -4.31
C THR A 261 -8.86 0.96 -5.42
N VAL A 262 -7.79 0.19 -5.58
CA VAL A 262 -7.71 -0.91 -6.56
C VAL A 262 -8.82 -1.93 -6.33
N ARG A 263 -9.04 -2.32 -5.07
CA ARG A 263 -10.06 -3.30 -4.68
C ARG A 263 -11.47 -2.83 -5.05
N ARG A 264 -11.83 -1.60 -4.70
CA ARG A 264 -13.16 -1.04 -5.04
C ARG A 264 -13.39 -0.92 -6.53
N GLN A 265 -12.37 -0.61 -7.31
CA GLN A 265 -12.45 -0.51 -8.76
C GLN A 265 -12.33 -1.86 -9.46
N ARG A 266 -11.98 -2.94 -8.73
CA ARG A 266 -11.71 -4.28 -9.30
C ARG A 266 -10.67 -4.24 -10.41
N ALA A 267 -9.74 -3.30 -10.35
CA ALA A 267 -8.69 -3.18 -11.33
C ALA A 267 -7.73 -4.37 -11.25
N VAL A 268 -7.32 -4.90 -12.38
CA VAL A 268 -6.36 -6.01 -12.47
C VAL A 268 -4.91 -5.54 -12.50
N SER A 269 -4.69 -4.23 -12.66
CA SER A 269 -3.40 -3.53 -12.54
C SER A 269 -3.60 -2.16 -11.90
N ILE A 270 -2.56 -1.64 -11.21
CA ILE A 270 -2.58 -0.29 -10.63
C ILE A 270 -2.77 0.79 -11.72
N SER A 271 -2.29 0.52 -12.94
CA SER A 271 -2.38 1.43 -14.07
C SER A 271 -3.81 1.64 -14.57
N GLU A 272 -4.70 0.67 -14.37
CA GLU A 272 -6.11 0.73 -14.80
C GLU A 272 -7.00 1.53 -13.84
N CYS A 273 -6.49 1.84 -12.64
CA CYS A 273 -7.27 2.61 -11.68
C CYS A 273 -7.51 4.04 -12.15
N ASP A 274 -8.77 4.48 -12.11
CA ASP A 274 -9.13 5.89 -12.32
C ASP A 274 -8.42 6.76 -11.26
N PRO A 275 -7.60 7.73 -11.71
CA PRO A 275 -6.90 8.63 -10.81
C PRO A 275 -7.83 9.50 -9.95
N GLY A 276 -9.04 9.78 -10.42
CA GLY A 276 -10.02 10.62 -9.74
C GLY A 276 -10.59 10.00 -8.47
N LEU A 277 -10.69 8.67 -8.43
CA LEU A 277 -11.36 7.94 -7.35
C LEU A 277 -10.47 7.62 -6.13
N ALA A 278 -9.17 7.86 -6.20
CA ALA A 278 -8.28 7.61 -5.07
C ALA A 278 -8.48 8.65 -3.95
N PRO A 279 -8.71 8.24 -2.69
CA PRO A 279 -8.90 9.15 -1.59
C PRO A 279 -7.62 9.91 -1.26
N GLY A 280 -7.69 11.24 -1.32
CA GLY A 280 -6.61 12.13 -0.90
C GLY A 280 -5.45 12.30 -1.91
N LYS A 281 -4.89 13.50 -1.92
CA LYS A 281 -3.81 13.91 -2.84
C LYS A 281 -2.56 13.01 -2.74
N ARG A 282 -2.21 12.60 -1.51
CA ARG A 282 -1.02 11.79 -1.25
C ARG A 282 -1.15 10.35 -1.81
N ALA A 283 -2.30 9.71 -1.64
CA ALA A 283 -2.55 8.37 -2.20
C ALA A 283 -2.53 8.40 -3.73
N ARG A 284 -3.12 9.44 -4.36
CA ARG A 284 -3.04 9.65 -5.82
C ARG A 284 -1.60 9.80 -6.31
N SER A 285 -0.79 10.60 -5.61
CA SER A 285 0.62 10.80 -5.95
C SER A 285 1.43 9.51 -5.83
N VAL A 286 1.24 8.72 -4.76
CA VAL A 286 1.93 7.45 -4.54
C VAL A 286 1.52 6.42 -5.59
N ARG A 287 0.22 6.29 -5.88
CA ARG A 287 -0.26 5.39 -6.92
C ARG A 287 0.35 5.73 -8.29
N ARG A 288 0.36 7.02 -8.67
CA ARG A 288 0.99 7.47 -9.92
C ARG A 288 2.47 7.11 -9.97
N ALA A 289 3.20 7.30 -8.87
CA ALA A 289 4.60 6.92 -8.79
C ALA A 289 4.78 5.40 -8.96
N PHE A 290 3.96 4.57 -8.29
CA PHE A 290 3.98 3.12 -8.45
C PHE A 290 3.71 2.69 -9.89
N THR A 291 2.75 3.33 -10.57
CA THR A 291 2.50 3.07 -12.01
C THR A 291 3.75 3.38 -12.86
N CYS A 292 4.44 4.49 -12.59
CA CYS A 292 5.68 4.82 -13.28
C CYS A 292 6.80 3.81 -12.98
N ASP A 293 6.93 3.37 -11.71
CA ASP A 293 7.94 2.40 -11.29
C ASP A 293 7.72 1.04 -11.97
N VAL A 294 6.47 0.58 -12.04
CA VAL A 294 6.08 -0.67 -12.71
C VAL A 294 6.35 -0.58 -14.23
N ARG A 295 5.94 0.51 -14.87
CA ARG A 295 6.20 0.70 -16.30
C ARG A 295 7.69 0.68 -16.61
N ARG A 296 8.50 1.36 -15.79
CA ARG A 296 9.96 1.36 -15.90
C ARG A 296 10.55 -0.04 -15.74
N ALA A 297 10.04 -0.81 -14.77
CA ALA A 297 10.51 -2.16 -14.51
C ALA A 297 10.18 -3.14 -15.67
N LEU A 298 9.04 -2.95 -16.34
CA LEU A 298 8.60 -3.82 -17.43
C LEU A 298 9.12 -3.41 -18.80
N ALA A 299 9.55 -2.18 -18.98
CA ALA A 299 9.97 -1.62 -20.26
C ALA A 299 11.48 -1.79 -20.48
N ASP A 300 11.84 -1.85 -21.74
CA ASP A 300 13.20 -1.67 -22.21
C ASP A 300 13.43 -0.20 -22.60
N PRO A 301 14.24 0.55 -21.85
CA PRO A 301 14.55 1.94 -22.18
C PRO A 301 15.13 2.12 -23.58
N GLY A 302 15.89 1.14 -24.10
CA GLY A 302 16.45 1.18 -25.46
C GLY A 302 15.36 1.13 -26.52
N SER A 303 14.39 0.23 -26.34
CA SER A 303 13.22 0.14 -27.20
C SER A 303 12.36 1.40 -27.15
N GLU A 304 12.23 2.03 -25.99
CA GLU A 304 11.47 3.28 -25.86
C GLU A 304 12.16 4.44 -26.59
N GLN A 305 13.50 4.51 -26.52
CA GLN A 305 14.29 5.56 -27.19
C GLN A 305 14.22 5.50 -28.72
N SER A 306 13.88 4.34 -29.29
CA SER A 306 13.71 4.19 -30.74
C SER A 306 12.41 4.83 -31.27
N LYS A 307 11.43 5.08 -30.41
CA LYS A 307 10.13 5.66 -30.78
C LYS A 307 10.22 7.17 -31.01
N ASP A 308 9.24 7.72 -31.73
CA ASP A 308 9.11 9.17 -31.89
C ASP A 308 8.33 9.85 -30.80
N THR A 309 7.64 9.09 -29.95
CA THR A 309 6.99 9.57 -28.72
C THR A 309 7.34 8.63 -27.59
N TRP A 310 8.00 9.18 -26.55
CA TRP A 310 8.44 8.43 -25.39
C TRP A 310 7.43 8.51 -24.26
N ASP A 311 7.13 7.38 -23.61
CA ASP A 311 6.49 7.37 -22.31
C ASP A 311 7.53 7.73 -21.23
N LEU A 312 7.43 8.94 -20.69
CA LEU A 312 8.37 9.41 -19.68
C LEU A 312 8.30 8.60 -18.38
N ALA A 313 7.24 7.82 -18.15
CA ALA A 313 7.15 6.93 -17.01
C ALA A 313 8.31 5.91 -16.97
N ILE A 314 8.77 5.46 -18.15
CA ILE A 314 9.89 4.53 -18.29
C ILE A 314 11.21 5.15 -17.81
N PHE A 315 11.33 6.47 -17.90
CA PHE A 315 12.49 7.23 -17.41
C PHE A 315 12.27 7.78 -15.97
N GLY A 316 11.15 7.44 -15.32
CA GLY A 316 10.84 7.86 -13.94
C GLY A 316 10.12 9.20 -13.84
N HIS A 317 9.55 9.71 -14.92
CA HIS A 317 8.84 10.98 -14.97
C HIS A 317 7.39 10.79 -15.46
N PRO A 318 6.45 11.64 -15.06
CA PRO A 318 5.09 11.59 -15.60
C PRO A 318 5.02 12.24 -17.00
N GLY A 319 4.12 11.74 -17.86
CA GLY A 319 3.81 12.32 -19.15
C GLY A 319 4.50 11.65 -20.33
N ALA A 320 4.47 12.30 -21.47
CA ALA A 320 5.09 11.84 -22.72
C ALA A 320 5.96 12.93 -23.33
N LEU A 321 6.99 12.53 -24.06
CA LEU A 321 7.88 13.42 -24.79
C LEU A 321 7.81 13.04 -26.27
N SER A 322 7.35 13.97 -27.14
CA SER A 322 7.18 13.72 -28.55
C SER A 322 8.26 14.43 -29.39
N PHE A 323 8.80 13.73 -30.36
CA PHE A 323 9.76 14.23 -31.35
C PHE A 323 9.15 14.31 -32.74
N THR A 324 7.85 13.99 -32.91
CA THR A 324 7.16 13.89 -34.21
C THR A 324 7.15 15.19 -35.00
N LYS A 325 7.33 16.33 -34.35
CA LYS A 325 7.37 17.64 -34.97
C LYS A 325 8.76 18.00 -35.57
N ILE A 326 9.80 17.23 -35.23
CA ILE A 326 11.14 17.41 -35.73
C ILE A 326 11.24 16.65 -37.05
N THR A 327 11.19 17.35 -38.18
CA THR A 327 11.12 16.75 -39.52
C THR A 327 12.48 16.29 -40.04
N GLN A 328 13.58 16.83 -39.55
CA GLN A 328 14.94 16.43 -39.94
C GLN A 328 15.38 15.20 -39.13
N PRO A 329 15.65 14.03 -39.76
CA PRO A 329 16.00 12.81 -39.03
C PRO A 329 17.22 12.97 -38.11
N TRP A 330 18.31 13.57 -38.61
CA TRP A 330 19.51 13.80 -37.81
C TRP A 330 19.27 14.68 -36.59
N LEU A 331 18.38 15.67 -36.70
CA LEU A 331 18.03 16.57 -35.60
C LEU A 331 17.14 15.85 -34.58
N ALA A 332 16.19 15.02 -35.03
CA ALA A 332 15.38 14.17 -34.15
C ALA A 332 16.27 13.21 -33.36
N ASP A 333 17.25 12.57 -34.01
CA ASP A 333 18.19 11.69 -33.32
C ASP A 333 19.10 12.43 -32.34
N ALA A 334 19.53 13.62 -32.67
CA ALA A 334 20.31 14.47 -31.75
C ALA A 334 19.47 14.88 -30.52
N ALA A 335 18.22 15.28 -30.76
CA ALA A 335 17.28 15.63 -29.68
C ALA A 335 16.97 14.44 -28.80
N LYS A 336 16.74 13.24 -29.34
CA LYS A 336 16.54 11.99 -28.60
C LYS A 336 17.76 11.64 -27.72
N ARG A 337 18.98 11.67 -28.29
CA ARG A 337 20.23 11.44 -27.53
C ARG A 337 20.41 12.43 -26.40
N TRP A 338 20.16 13.72 -26.66
CA TRP A 338 20.21 14.74 -25.63
C TRP A 338 19.19 14.50 -24.53
N ALA A 339 17.92 14.26 -24.87
CA ALA A 339 16.86 13.99 -23.91
C ALA A 339 17.17 12.76 -23.05
N ALA A 340 17.65 11.66 -23.64
CA ALA A 340 18.07 10.46 -22.93
C ALA A 340 19.17 10.74 -21.90
N GLY A 341 20.12 11.61 -22.20
CA GLY A 341 21.18 12.02 -21.28
C GLY A 341 20.72 12.99 -20.18
N GLN A 342 19.63 13.74 -20.41
CA GLN A 342 19.12 14.71 -19.42
C GLN A 342 18.12 14.11 -18.45
N LEU A 343 17.20 13.23 -18.92
CA LEU A 343 16.13 12.68 -18.11
C LEU A 343 16.59 12.06 -16.77
N PRO A 344 17.71 11.28 -16.72
CA PRO A 344 18.19 10.72 -15.45
C PRO A 344 18.72 11.77 -14.45
N ARG A 345 19.11 12.95 -14.94
CA ARG A 345 19.66 14.04 -14.12
C ARG A 345 18.60 14.87 -13.42
N HIS A 346 17.36 14.79 -13.88
CA HIS A 346 16.25 15.55 -13.35
C HIS A 346 15.38 14.68 -12.43
N ARG A 347 14.98 15.23 -11.26
CA ARG A 347 14.02 14.59 -10.35
C ARG A 347 12.74 15.44 -10.29
N GLY A 348 11.59 14.78 -10.20
CA GLY A 348 10.30 15.47 -10.05
C GLY A 348 9.91 16.33 -11.27
N SER A 349 9.62 17.62 -11.03
CA SER A 349 9.17 18.57 -12.06
C SER A 349 10.26 18.96 -13.11
N GLY A 350 11.50 18.51 -12.92
CA GLY A 350 12.59 18.79 -13.85
C GLY A 350 12.38 18.23 -15.26
N ALA A 351 11.55 17.19 -15.42
CA ALA A 351 11.17 16.67 -16.73
C ALA A 351 10.42 17.70 -17.58
N SER A 352 9.66 18.63 -17.00
CA SER A 352 9.01 19.73 -17.71
C SER A 352 10.03 20.61 -18.44
N ARG A 353 11.20 20.82 -17.85
CA ARG A 353 12.29 21.57 -18.52
C ARG A 353 12.88 20.84 -19.72
N VAL A 354 12.94 19.49 -19.67
CA VAL A 354 13.37 18.68 -20.83
C VAL A 354 12.31 18.80 -21.91
N GLN A 355 11.04 18.76 -21.55
CA GLN A 355 9.92 18.91 -22.48
C GLN A 355 9.89 20.31 -23.11
N GLU A 356 10.02 21.37 -22.32
CA GLU A 356 10.09 22.76 -22.79
C GLU A 356 11.29 22.99 -23.74
N ARG A 357 12.45 22.42 -23.42
CA ARG A 357 13.63 22.51 -24.28
C ARG A 357 13.52 21.66 -25.54
N SER A 358 12.81 20.54 -25.50
CA SER A 358 12.50 19.75 -26.70
C SER A 358 11.58 20.52 -27.65
N THR A 359 10.63 21.31 -27.13
CA THR A 359 9.82 22.24 -27.95
C THR A 359 10.66 23.41 -28.48
N ALA A 360 11.72 23.85 -27.78
CA ALA A 360 12.66 24.84 -28.30
C ALA A 360 13.45 24.33 -29.52
N TRP A 361 13.69 23.00 -29.64
CA TRP A 361 14.28 22.40 -30.85
C TRP A 361 13.30 22.47 -32.05
N GLU A 362 11.99 22.57 -31.80
CA GLU A 362 10.99 22.89 -32.83
C GLU A 362 11.20 24.33 -33.37
N CYS A 363 11.60 25.29 -32.52
CA CYS A 363 11.90 26.66 -32.93
C CYS A 363 13.20 26.75 -33.78
N CYS A 364 14.18 25.89 -33.53
CA CYS A 364 15.37 25.80 -34.36
C CYS A 364 15.06 25.39 -35.81
N ARG A 365 13.88 24.85 -36.09
CA ARG A 365 13.36 24.59 -37.42
C ARG A 365 13.38 25.83 -38.32
N SER A 366 13.02 27.00 -37.80
CA SER A 366 13.01 28.26 -38.54
C SER A 366 14.43 28.68 -38.96
N ILE A 367 15.44 28.38 -38.12
CA ILE A 367 16.83 28.73 -38.33
C ILE A 367 17.48 27.75 -39.34
N CYS A 368 17.14 26.46 -39.28
CA CYS A 368 17.64 25.47 -40.25
C CYS A 368 17.04 25.64 -41.63
N MET A 369 15.78 26.10 -41.74
CA MET A 369 15.13 26.39 -43.02
C MET A 369 15.73 27.63 -43.74
N THR A 370 16.41 28.51 -42.99
CA THR A 370 17.13 29.67 -43.54
C THR A 370 18.58 29.34 -43.96
N GLY A 371 18.99 28.08 -43.94
CA GLY A 371 20.31 27.62 -44.44
C GLY A 371 21.50 27.94 -43.52
N GLN A 372 21.27 28.39 -42.28
CA GLN A 372 22.34 28.80 -41.38
C GLN A 372 22.99 27.65 -40.56
N ILE A 373 22.42 26.44 -40.58
CA ILE A 373 23.02 25.27 -39.93
C ILE A 373 23.05 24.12 -40.94
N THR A 374 24.22 23.73 -41.38
CA THR A 374 24.47 22.55 -42.24
C THR A 374 24.69 21.32 -41.37
N ASP A 375 24.26 20.16 -41.87
CA ASP A 375 24.50 18.85 -41.28
C ASP A 375 26.01 18.61 -41.10
N PRO A 376 26.54 18.47 -39.88
CA PRO A 376 27.98 18.31 -39.63
C PRO A 376 28.50 16.93 -40.10
N THR A 377 27.63 16.01 -40.52
CA THR A 377 28.01 14.67 -41.00
C THR A 377 28.07 14.57 -42.52
N ARG A 378 27.71 15.61 -43.28
CA ARG A 378 27.81 15.63 -44.71
C ARG A 378 29.23 16.02 -45.13
N PRO A 379 30.00 15.16 -45.82
CA PRO A 379 31.27 15.58 -46.41
C PRO A 379 31.01 16.68 -47.44
N ARG A 380 31.87 17.70 -47.41
CA ARG A 380 31.88 18.78 -48.44
C ARG A 380 32.31 18.25 -49.78
#